data_d9adfb2825158d261a16bdfa781b0d5e
#
_entry.id   d9adfb2825158d261a16bdfa781b0d5e
#
_cell.length_a   1.000
_cell.length_b   1.000
_cell.length_c   1.000
_cell.angle_alpha   90.00
_cell.angle_beta   90.00
_cell.angle_gamma   90.00
#
_symmetry.space_group_name_H-M   'P 1'
#
loop_
_entity.id
_entity.type
_entity.pdbx_description
1 polymer ?
#
loop_
_entity_poly.entity_id
_entity_poly.type
_entity_poly.pdbx_seq_one_letter_code
_entity_poly.pdbx_strand_id
1 'polypeptide(L)'
;MGDAPSPGRRLRRGAVARAASAQLADLGIDPAGHALAAVALRLAAEVDSAPDPKAAATAARELRQAMAVVVAAAPPRERGDKVDEITARRERRLSPGAAEGAR
;
A
#
# COMPACT_ATOMS: atom_id res chain seq x y z
N MET A 1 13.05 -16.90 33.25
CA MET A 1 12.96 -16.78 32.82
C MET A 1 12.48 -16.41 32.09
N GLY A 2 12.27 -16.28 31.96
CA GLY A 2 11.93 -15.98 31.30
C GLY A 2 11.83 -15.77 30.42
N ASP A 3 12.15 -15.63 30.16
CA ASP A 3 12.16 -15.42 29.35
C ASP A 3 12.14 -15.73 28.35
N ALA A 4 11.85 -15.99 28.32
CA ALA A 4 11.64 -16.42 27.44
C ALA A 4 11.68 -16.10 26.36
N PRO A 5 12.05 -16.22 25.88
CA PRO A 5 12.20 -15.84 24.81
C PRO A 5 11.34 -15.79 24.02
N SER A 6 11.06 -15.34 23.98
CA SER A 6 10.29 -15.14 23.17
C SER A 6 10.51 -15.44 21.91
N PRO A 7 10.28 -16.37 21.55
CA PRO A 7 10.43 -16.66 20.30
C PRO A 7 9.80 -15.66 19.58
N GLY A 8 9.32 -15.28 19.49
CA GLY A 8 8.82 -14.45 18.82
C GLY A 8 8.83 -13.19 19.35
N ARG A 9 9.65 -12.40 19.01
CA ARG A 9 9.55 -11.01 19.28
C ARG A 9 8.22 -10.53 18.70
N ARG A 10 7.41 -9.95 19.54
CA ARG A 10 6.15 -9.44 19.08
C ARG A 10 6.40 -8.19 18.24
N LEU A 11 5.92 -8.18 17.02
CA LEU A 11 6.09 -7.04 16.13
C LEU A 11 4.97 -6.05 16.36
N ARG A 12 5.32 -4.76 16.34
CA ARG A 12 4.33 -3.71 16.47
C ARG A 12 3.79 -3.33 15.12
N ARG A 13 2.51 -3.11 15.07
CA ARG A 13 1.90 -2.57 13.86
C ARG A 13 1.68 -1.09 14.10
N GLY A 14 2.67 -0.32 13.74
CA GLY A 14 2.65 1.11 13.88
C GLY A 14 2.22 1.80 12.60
N ALA A 15 2.73 3.01 12.42
CA ALA A 15 2.32 3.86 11.30
C ALA A 15 2.67 3.25 9.96
N VAL A 16 3.85 2.61 9.85
CA VAL A 16 4.28 2.08 8.56
C VAL A 16 3.39 0.90 8.17
N ALA A 17 3.13 -0.01 9.10
CA ALA A 17 2.30 -1.16 8.80
C ALA A 17 0.87 -0.74 8.46
N ARG A 18 0.35 0.27 9.16
CA ARG A 18 -1.00 0.74 8.86
C ARG A 18 -1.07 1.39 7.48
N ALA A 19 -0.07 2.19 7.13
CA ALA A 19 -0.05 2.83 5.82
C ALA A 19 0.11 1.81 4.70
N ALA A 20 0.98 0.82 4.90
CA ALA A 20 1.15 -0.23 3.90
C ALA A 20 -0.14 -1.03 3.73
N SER A 21 -0.81 -1.35 4.82
CA SER A 21 -2.06 -2.08 4.76
C SER A 21 -3.12 -1.29 4.00
N ALA A 22 -3.21 0.01 4.26
CA ALA A 22 -4.16 0.87 3.57
C ALA A 22 -3.85 0.95 2.07
N GLN A 23 -2.57 1.04 1.73
CA GLN A 23 -2.17 1.09 0.32
C GLN A 23 -2.54 -0.20 -0.41
N LEU A 24 -2.30 -1.35 0.23
CA LEU A 24 -2.68 -2.62 -0.37
C LEU A 24 -4.18 -2.71 -0.56
N ALA A 25 -4.94 -2.23 0.41
CA ALA A 25 -6.40 -2.23 0.28
C ALA A 25 -6.84 -1.36 -0.89
N ASP A 26 -6.21 -0.19 -1.05
CA ASP A 26 -6.54 0.69 -2.17
C ASP A 26 -6.23 0.04 -3.51
N LEU A 27 -5.23 -0.83 -3.54
CA LEU A 27 -4.89 -1.56 -4.76
C LEU A 27 -5.75 -2.79 -4.96
N GLY A 28 -6.63 -3.08 -4.03
CA GLY A 28 -7.48 -4.26 -4.13
C GLY A 28 -6.74 -5.56 -3.83
N ILE A 29 -5.64 -5.48 -3.08
CA ILE A 29 -4.82 -6.64 -2.80
C ILE A 29 -5.05 -7.10 -1.37
N ASP A 30 -5.43 -8.37 -1.25
CA ASP A 30 -5.62 -9.00 0.06
C ASP A 30 -4.33 -9.75 0.41
N PRO A 31 -3.61 -9.33 1.45
CA PRO A 31 -2.37 -10.02 1.81
C PRO A 31 -2.58 -11.49 2.17
N ALA A 32 -3.79 -11.86 2.58
CA ALA A 32 -4.04 -13.24 2.92
C ALA A 32 -3.89 -14.15 1.70
N GLY A 33 -4.10 -13.60 0.51
CA GLY A 33 -3.97 -14.37 -0.71
C GLY A 33 -2.83 -13.93 -1.61
N HIS A 34 -1.90 -13.13 -1.08
CA HIS A 34 -0.83 -12.59 -1.91
C HIS A 34 0.46 -12.59 -1.11
N ALA A 35 1.32 -13.56 -1.41
CA ALA A 35 2.50 -13.80 -0.60
C ALA A 35 3.41 -12.58 -0.47
N LEU A 36 3.66 -11.89 -1.58
CA LEU A 36 4.57 -10.74 -1.53
C LEU A 36 3.94 -9.59 -0.75
N ALA A 37 2.63 -9.43 -0.85
CA ALA A 37 1.95 -8.41 -0.05
C ALA A 37 2.05 -8.75 1.44
N ALA A 38 1.95 -10.02 1.79
CA ALA A 38 2.13 -10.44 3.17
C ALA A 38 3.55 -10.17 3.65
N VAL A 39 4.54 -10.41 2.78
CA VAL A 39 5.93 -10.09 3.10
C VAL A 39 6.07 -8.59 3.33
N ALA A 40 5.45 -7.78 2.48
CA ALA A 40 5.53 -6.33 2.64
C ALA A 40 4.95 -5.89 3.98
N LEU A 41 3.82 -6.46 4.39
CA LEU A 41 3.26 -6.11 5.69
C LEU A 41 4.17 -6.53 6.84
N ARG A 42 4.82 -7.69 6.72
CA ARG A 42 5.76 -8.09 7.74
C ARG A 42 6.94 -7.13 7.82
N LEU A 43 7.45 -6.72 6.65
CA LEU A 43 8.55 -5.77 6.62
C LEU A 43 8.13 -4.42 7.20
N ALA A 44 6.91 -4.00 6.93
CA ALA A 44 6.40 -2.76 7.51
C ALA A 44 6.38 -2.85 9.04
N ALA A 45 5.96 -3.98 9.57
CA ALA A 45 5.97 -4.19 11.02
C ALA A 45 7.40 -4.23 11.55
N GLU A 46 8.34 -4.75 10.76
CA GLU A 46 9.75 -4.72 11.16
C GLU A 46 10.25 -3.29 11.24
N VAL A 47 9.86 -2.43 10.30
CA VAL A 47 10.25 -1.02 10.38
C VAL A 47 9.70 -0.39 11.65
N ASP A 48 8.42 -0.64 11.93
CA ASP A 48 7.78 -0.08 13.12
C ASP A 48 8.42 -0.59 14.40
N SER A 49 9.02 -1.75 14.38
CA SER A 49 9.56 -2.41 15.57
C SER A 49 11.08 -2.38 15.64
N ALA A 50 11.72 -1.73 14.69
CA ALA A 50 13.18 -1.77 14.60
C ALA A 50 13.81 -1.20 15.85
N PRO A 51 14.84 -1.88 16.38
CA PRO A 51 15.47 -1.41 17.61
C PRO A 51 16.41 -0.23 17.43
N ASP A 52 16.82 0.05 16.20
CA ASP A 52 17.73 1.15 15.93
C ASP A 52 17.56 1.62 14.49
N PRO A 53 18.14 2.78 14.16
CA PRO A 53 17.96 3.34 12.81
C PRO A 53 18.52 2.44 11.71
N LYS A 54 19.57 1.71 11.96
CA LYS A 54 20.16 0.87 10.93
C LYS A 54 19.22 -0.28 10.58
N ALA A 55 18.65 -0.91 11.59
CA ALA A 55 17.69 -1.98 11.35
C ALA A 55 16.44 -1.42 10.64
N ALA A 56 16.01 -0.22 11.04
CA ALA A 56 14.86 0.41 10.39
C ALA A 56 15.15 0.69 8.92
N ALA A 57 16.35 1.18 8.62
CA ALA A 57 16.70 1.50 7.23
C ALA A 57 16.76 0.24 6.37
N THR A 58 17.29 -0.84 6.93
CA THR A 58 17.36 -2.10 6.20
C THR A 58 15.96 -2.61 5.88
N ALA A 59 15.10 -2.66 6.88
CA ALA A 59 13.74 -3.13 6.69
C ALA A 59 12.98 -2.23 5.71
N ALA A 60 13.19 -0.91 5.82
CA ALA A 60 12.52 0.03 4.93
C ALA A 60 12.95 -0.15 3.49
N ARG A 61 14.22 -0.44 3.26
CA ARG A 61 14.71 -0.69 1.90
C ARG A 61 14.04 -1.92 1.31
N GLU A 62 13.98 -2.99 2.09
CA GLU A 62 13.33 -4.21 1.62
C GLU A 62 11.84 -3.99 1.41
N LEU A 63 11.21 -3.22 2.29
CA LEU A 63 9.81 -2.89 2.14
C LEU A 63 9.55 -2.15 0.83
N ARG A 64 10.39 -1.16 0.52
CA ARG A 64 10.22 -0.42 -0.72
C ARG A 64 10.33 -1.32 -1.92
N GLN A 65 11.29 -2.25 -1.91
CA GLN A 65 11.44 -3.17 -3.03
C GLN A 65 10.22 -4.07 -3.16
N ALA A 66 9.74 -4.61 -2.05
CA ALA A 66 8.58 -5.47 -2.10
C ALA A 66 7.35 -4.71 -2.58
N MET A 67 7.14 -3.51 -2.05
CA MET A 67 5.97 -2.72 -2.45
C MET A 67 6.04 -2.30 -3.91
N ALA A 68 7.24 -1.98 -4.41
CA ALA A 68 7.38 -1.62 -5.82
C ALA A 68 6.94 -2.75 -6.72
N VAL A 69 7.30 -3.98 -6.38
CA VAL A 69 6.89 -5.14 -7.17
C VAL A 69 5.39 -5.36 -7.06
N VAL A 70 4.84 -5.25 -5.85
CA VAL A 70 3.41 -5.45 -5.65
C VAL A 70 2.62 -4.40 -6.44
N VAL A 71 3.03 -3.15 -6.36
CA VAL A 71 2.33 -2.07 -7.06
C VAL A 71 2.42 -2.27 -8.57
N ALA A 72 3.60 -2.64 -9.07
CA ALA A 72 3.78 -2.83 -10.50
C ALA A 72 2.94 -3.98 -11.03
N ALA A 73 2.73 -5.01 -10.22
CA ALA A 73 1.98 -6.18 -10.64
C ALA A 73 0.48 -6.03 -10.38
N ALA A 74 0.06 -5.00 -9.66
CA ALA A 74 -1.34 -4.83 -9.34
C ALA A 74 -2.14 -4.52 -10.59
N PRO A 75 -3.37 -5.04 -10.68
CA PRO A 75 -4.20 -4.71 -11.83
C PRO A 75 -4.43 -3.21 -11.89
N PRO A 76 -4.36 -2.60 -13.06
CA PRO A 76 -4.55 -1.15 -13.17
C PRO A 76 -5.99 -0.74 -12.96
N ARG A 77 -6.90 -1.69 -12.82
CA ARG A 77 -8.32 -1.45 -12.83
C ARG A 77 -8.77 -0.43 -11.80
N GLU A 78 -8.35 -0.60 -10.56
CA GLU A 78 -8.81 0.31 -9.53
C GLU A 78 -8.29 1.71 -9.74
N ARG A 79 -7.02 1.82 -10.06
CA ARG A 79 -6.42 3.12 -10.29
C ARG A 79 -6.97 3.74 -11.56
N GLY A 80 -7.16 2.90 -12.59
CA GLY A 80 -7.75 3.34 -13.82
C GLY A 80 -9.15 3.85 -13.62
N ASP A 81 -9.94 3.14 -12.85
CA ASP A 81 -11.30 3.55 -12.58
C ASP A 81 -11.35 4.92 -11.91
N LYS A 82 -10.48 5.16 -10.95
CA LYS A 82 -10.45 6.45 -10.28
C LYS A 82 -10.03 7.56 -11.21
N VAL A 83 -9.03 7.31 -12.04
CA VAL A 83 -8.57 8.30 -13.00
C VAL A 83 -9.67 8.56 -14.02
N ASP A 84 -10.31 7.51 -14.51
CA ASP A 84 -11.38 7.66 -15.47
C ASP A 84 -12.55 8.42 -14.88
N GLU A 85 -12.85 8.17 -13.62
CA GLU A 85 -13.92 8.86 -12.94
C GLU A 85 -13.63 10.34 -12.82
N ILE A 86 -12.41 10.67 -12.44
CA ILE A 86 -12.00 12.06 -12.31
C ILE A 86 -12.01 12.73 -13.66
N THR A 87 -11.51 12.06 -14.69
CA THR A 87 -11.48 12.59 -16.04
C THR A 87 -12.90 12.83 -16.55
N ALA A 88 -13.78 11.86 -16.36
CA ALA A 88 -15.15 12.01 -16.80
C ALA A 88 -15.84 13.16 -16.09
N ARG A 89 -15.58 13.31 -14.80
CA ARG A 89 -16.15 14.41 -14.03
C ARG A 89 -15.62 15.74 -14.52
N ARG A 90 -14.34 15.79 -14.82
CA ARG A 90 -13.72 17.00 -15.34
C ARG A 90 -14.29 17.36 -16.70
N GLU A 91 -14.46 16.36 -17.56
CA GLU A 91 -15.02 16.60 -18.89
C GLU A 91 -16.44 17.11 -18.81
N ARG A 92 -17.23 16.53 -17.92
CA ARG A 92 -18.59 17.03 -17.72
C ARG A 92 -18.59 18.46 -17.25
N ARG A 93 -17.65 18.83 -16.41
CA ARG A 93 -17.56 20.17 -15.89
C ARG A 93 -17.08 21.15 -16.96
N LEU A 94 -16.13 20.70 -17.79
CA LEU A 94 -15.54 21.59 -18.78
C LEU A 94 -16.41 21.75 -20.01
N SER A 95 -17.23 20.76 -20.34
CA SER A 95 -17.99 20.81 -21.56
C SER A 95 -19.48 20.76 -21.35
N PRO A 96 -20.04 21.21 -20.23
CA PRO A 96 -21.48 21.26 -20.14
C PRO A 96 -22.06 22.22 -21.17
N GLY A 97 -21.38 23.34 -21.39
CA GLY A 97 -21.82 24.27 -22.39
C GLY A 97 -21.70 23.72 -23.79
N ALA A 98 -20.57 23.08 -24.06
CA ALA A 98 -20.35 22.48 -25.37
C ALA A 98 -21.39 21.40 -25.63
N ALA A 99 -21.61 20.54 -24.62
CA ALA A 99 -22.60 19.51 -24.75
C ALA A 99 -23.97 20.11 -24.97
N GLU A 100 -24.25 21.17 -24.27
CA GLU A 100 -25.53 21.83 -24.45
C GLU A 100 -25.61 22.56 -25.77
N GLY A 101 -24.51 23.17 -26.15
CA GLY A 101 -24.48 23.86 -27.42
C GLY A 101 -24.65 22.94 -28.58
N ALA A 102 -24.28 21.69 -28.40
CA ALA A 102 -24.45 20.71 -29.47
C ALA A 102 -25.90 20.39 -29.74
N ARG A 103 -26.82 20.78 -28.91
CA ARG A 103 -28.21 20.48 -29.11
C ARG A 103 -28.85 21.37 -30.11
#